data_2732fc6a7882d7603a2dfa7cbba2386a
#
_entry.id   2732fc6a7882d7603a2dfa7cbba2386a
#
_cell.length_a   1.000
_cell.length_b   1.000
_cell.length_c   1.000
_cell.angle_alpha   90.00
_cell.angle_beta   90.00
_cell.angle_gamma   90.00
#
_symmetry.space_group_name_H-M   'P 1'
#
loop_
_entity.id
_entity.type
_entity.pdbx_description
1 polymer ?
#
loop_
_entity_poly.entity_id
_entity_poly.type
_entity_poly.pdbx_seq_one_letter_code
_entity_poly.pdbx_strand_id
1 'polypeptide(L)'
;ERVLIVVPETLQHQWVVEMLRRFNLRFSLFDDERYAEAQHDAYNPFETEQLVICSLDFVRRSKQRLEHLCDAEWDLMVVDEAHHLVWSEEAPSREYQAIEQLAERVPGILLL
;
A
#
# COMPACT_ATOMS: atom_id res chain seq x y z
N GLU A 1 11.21 7.91 8.40
CA GLU A 1 10.70 6.56 8.13
C GLU A 1 9.63 6.58 7.05
N ARG A 2 9.58 5.53 6.26
CA ARG A 2 8.58 5.38 5.22
C ARG A 2 7.57 4.31 5.60
N VAL A 3 6.30 4.66 5.56
CA VAL A 3 5.21 3.76 5.97
C VAL A 3 4.20 3.60 4.85
N LEU A 4 3.86 2.37 4.55
CA LEU A 4 2.80 2.02 3.60
C LEU A 4 1.65 1.37 4.37
N ILE A 5 0.44 1.89 4.17
CA ILE A 5 -0.77 1.27 4.72
C ILE A 5 -1.64 0.79 3.56
N VAL A 6 -1.98 -0.49 3.58
CA VAL A 6 -2.85 -1.10 2.58
C VAL A 6 -4.17 -1.46 3.24
N VAL A 7 -5.26 -0.93 2.72
CA VAL A 7 -6.59 -1.05 3.33
C VAL A 7 -7.63 -1.40 2.28
N PRO A 8 -8.82 -1.87 2.70
CA PRO A 8 -9.96 -1.96 1.78
C PRO A 8 -10.31 -0.58 1.25
N GLU A 9 -10.74 -0.52 -0.01
CA GLU A 9 -11.07 0.75 -0.66
C GLU A 9 -12.07 1.59 0.13
N THR A 10 -13.03 0.95 0.76
CA THR A 10 -14.08 1.63 1.53
C THR A 10 -13.56 2.29 2.82
N LEU A 11 -12.38 1.91 3.29
CA LEU A 11 -11.81 2.41 4.55
C LEU A 11 -10.69 3.43 4.36
N GLN A 12 -10.33 3.72 3.11
CA GLN A 12 -9.18 4.61 2.83
C GLN A 12 -9.31 5.98 3.48
N HIS A 13 -10.43 6.64 3.26
CA HIS A 13 -10.62 7.99 3.81
C HIS A 13 -10.69 8.01 5.32
N GLN A 14 -11.30 6.99 5.91
CA GLN A 14 -11.36 6.86 7.36
C GLN A 14 -9.96 6.75 7.95
N TRP A 15 -9.10 5.94 7.35
CA TRP A 15 -7.71 5.80 7.80
C TRP A 15 -6.94 7.12 7.70
N VAL A 16 -7.07 7.84 6.58
CA VAL A 16 -6.40 9.13 6.39
C VAL A 16 -6.81 10.11 7.48
N VAL A 17 -8.11 10.21 7.75
CA VAL A 17 -8.65 11.12 8.76
C VAL A 17 -8.19 10.73 10.17
N GLU A 18 -8.27 9.45 10.51
CA GLU A 18 -7.90 8.98 11.84
C GLU A 18 -6.40 9.16 12.13
N MET A 19 -5.55 8.91 11.14
CA MET A 19 -4.11 9.10 11.31
C MET A 19 -3.77 10.58 11.53
N LEU A 20 -4.46 11.46 10.82
CA LEU A 20 -4.27 12.90 11.01
C LEU A 20 -4.76 13.38 12.38
N ARG A 21 -5.96 12.93 12.77
CA ARG A 21 -6.59 13.39 14.03
C ARG A 21 -5.88 12.85 15.27
N ARG A 22 -5.51 11.56 15.25
CA ARG A 22 -4.97 10.90 16.45
C ARG A 22 -3.47 11.05 16.61
N PHE A 23 -2.75 11.09 15.49
CA PHE A 23 -1.29 11.06 15.51
C PHE A 23 -0.65 12.24 14.80
N ASN A 24 -1.45 13.13 14.24
CA ASN A 24 -0.97 14.24 13.43
C ASN A 24 -0.05 13.79 12.27
N LEU A 25 -0.36 12.63 11.70
CA LEU A 25 0.35 12.09 10.56
C LEU A 25 -0.49 12.26 9.29
N ARG A 26 0.11 12.86 8.28
CA ARG A 26 -0.56 13.12 7.01
C ARG A 26 -0.15 12.05 6.00
N PHE A 27 -1.05 11.10 5.77
CA PHE A 27 -0.84 10.09 4.74
C PHE A 27 -1.38 10.58 3.41
N SER A 28 -0.62 10.29 2.34
CA SER A 28 -1.06 10.58 0.98
C SER A 28 -1.81 9.37 0.44
N LEU A 29 -3.06 9.59 0.03
CA LEU A 29 -3.87 8.55 -0.58
C LEU A 29 -3.47 8.40 -2.05
N PHE A 30 -2.98 7.22 -2.42
CA PHE A 30 -2.66 6.92 -3.80
C PHE A 30 -3.81 6.15 -4.43
N ASP A 31 -4.46 6.78 -5.39
CA ASP A 31 -5.43 6.17 -6.29
C ASP A 31 -4.87 6.25 -7.71
N ASP A 32 -5.66 5.86 -8.70
CA ASP A 32 -5.22 5.87 -10.09
C ASP A 32 -4.77 7.26 -10.55
N GLU A 33 -5.52 8.28 -10.16
CA GLU A 33 -5.25 9.65 -10.54
C GLU A 33 -3.96 10.19 -9.90
N ARG A 34 -3.79 9.98 -8.60
CA ARG A 34 -2.60 10.42 -7.86
C ARG A 34 -1.34 9.73 -8.37
N TYR A 35 -1.46 8.45 -8.69
CA TYR A 35 -0.34 7.68 -9.23
C TYR A 35 0.08 8.25 -10.60
N ALA A 36 -0.89 8.54 -11.46
CA ALA A 36 -0.62 9.11 -12.78
C ALA A 36 0.05 10.48 -12.67
N GLU A 37 -0.40 11.32 -11.75
CA GLU A 37 0.22 12.62 -11.52
C GLU A 37 1.67 12.48 -11.04
N ALA A 38 1.91 11.59 -10.12
CA ALA A 38 3.24 11.40 -9.55
C ALA A 38 4.24 10.81 -10.56
N GLN A 39 3.78 10.14 -11.60
CA GLN A 39 4.63 9.64 -12.66
C GLN A 39 5.34 10.75 -13.44
N HIS A 40 4.80 11.96 -13.42
CA HIS A 40 5.44 13.12 -14.06
C HIS A 40 6.59 13.66 -13.21
N ASP A 41 6.59 13.41 -11.91
CA ASP A 41 7.54 14.00 -10.98
C ASP A 41 8.70 13.07 -10.62
N ALA A 42 8.50 11.74 -10.72
CA ALA A 42 9.50 10.78 -10.30
C ALA A 42 9.38 9.49 -11.09
N TYR A 43 10.51 8.79 -11.24
CA TYR A 43 10.53 7.46 -11.87
C TYR A 43 9.63 6.49 -11.10
N ASN A 44 9.73 6.49 -9.77
CA ASN A 44 8.86 5.70 -8.91
C ASN A 44 7.90 6.65 -8.19
N PRO A 45 6.60 6.66 -8.56
CA PRO A 45 5.63 7.59 -7.97
C PRO A 45 5.52 7.51 -6.45
N PHE A 46 5.74 6.34 -5.86
CA PHE A 46 5.61 6.17 -4.41
C PHE A 46 6.77 6.79 -3.64
N GLU A 47 7.84 7.14 -4.29
CA GLU A 47 8.97 7.82 -3.64
C GLU A 47 8.73 9.31 -3.43
N THR A 48 7.67 9.87 -3.99
CA THR A 48 7.31 11.27 -3.80
C THR A 48 6.79 11.57 -2.40
N GLU A 49 6.38 10.54 -1.64
CA GLU A 49 5.80 10.69 -0.32
C GLU A 49 6.38 9.68 0.66
N GLN A 50 6.51 10.08 1.93
CA GLN A 50 6.98 9.17 2.99
C GLN A 50 5.88 8.29 3.55
N LEU A 51 4.67 8.83 3.65
CA LEU A 51 3.52 8.15 4.25
C LEU A 51 2.47 7.96 3.17
N VAL A 52 2.26 6.71 2.78
CA VAL A 52 1.35 6.37 1.69
C VAL A 52 0.29 5.39 2.16
N ILE A 53 -0.94 5.65 1.76
CA ILE A 53 -2.05 4.72 1.95
C ILE A 53 -2.67 4.42 0.59
N CYS A 54 -2.99 3.15 0.36
CA CYS A 54 -3.66 2.74 -0.87
C CYS A 54 -4.53 1.52 -0.61
N SER A 55 -5.39 1.21 -1.57
CA SER A 55 -6.22 0.01 -1.46
C SER A 55 -5.50 -1.17 -2.09
N LEU A 56 -5.89 -2.36 -1.64
CA LEU A 56 -5.40 -3.60 -2.23
C LEU A 56 -5.82 -3.71 -3.70
N ASP A 57 -7.02 -3.25 -4.04
CA ASP A 57 -7.50 -3.22 -5.41
C ASP A 57 -6.62 -2.35 -6.31
N PHE A 58 -6.19 -1.21 -5.81
CA PHE A 58 -5.27 -0.33 -6.53
C PHE A 58 -3.96 -1.05 -6.87
N VAL A 59 -3.40 -1.77 -5.90
CA VAL A 59 -2.13 -2.49 -6.06
C VAL A 59 -2.25 -3.61 -7.10
N ARG A 60 -3.31 -4.40 -7.02
CA ARG A 60 -3.46 -5.59 -7.87
C ARG A 60 -3.80 -5.31 -9.33
N ARG A 61 -4.23 -4.09 -9.64
CA ARG A 61 -4.62 -3.72 -11.01
C ARG A 61 -3.48 -3.64 -12.00
N SER A 62 -2.25 -3.51 -11.52
CA SER A 62 -1.11 -3.32 -12.39
C SER A 62 0.16 -3.91 -11.77
N LYS A 63 0.86 -4.72 -12.57
CA LYS A 63 2.16 -5.26 -12.16
C LYS A 63 3.18 -4.14 -11.94
N GLN A 64 3.11 -3.09 -12.73
CA GLN A 64 4.02 -1.95 -12.61
C GLN A 64 3.86 -1.26 -11.26
N ARG A 65 2.63 -1.12 -10.79
CA ARG A 65 2.38 -0.53 -9.47
C ARG A 65 2.99 -1.36 -8.36
N LEU A 66 2.82 -2.67 -8.44
CA LEU A 66 3.39 -3.57 -7.45
C LEU A 66 4.92 -3.50 -7.47
N GLU A 67 5.52 -3.48 -8.64
CA GLU A 67 6.96 -3.35 -8.77
C GLU A 67 7.46 -2.04 -8.16
N HIS A 68 6.79 -0.94 -8.44
CA HIS A 68 7.14 0.37 -7.88
C HIS A 68 6.99 0.38 -6.37
N LEU A 69 5.95 -0.27 -5.82
CA LEU A 69 5.78 -0.39 -4.39
C LEU A 69 6.91 -1.19 -3.75
N CYS A 70 7.28 -2.30 -4.37
CA CYS A 70 8.37 -3.14 -3.87
C CYS A 70 9.71 -2.39 -3.89
N ASP A 71 9.94 -1.57 -4.89
CA ASP A 71 11.19 -0.84 -5.05
C ASP A 71 11.27 0.43 -4.19
N ALA A 72 10.19 0.86 -3.60
CA ALA A 72 10.12 2.14 -2.88
C ALA A 72 10.74 2.14 -1.47
N GLU A 73 11.27 1.04 -1.01
CA GLU A 73 11.98 0.94 0.28
C GLU A 73 11.18 1.42 1.50
N TRP A 74 10.15 0.68 1.85
CA TRP A 74 9.34 0.96 3.03
C TRP A 74 9.99 0.41 4.30
N ASP A 75 9.85 1.14 5.41
CA ASP A 75 10.31 0.68 6.72
C ASP A 75 9.26 -0.14 7.44
N LEU A 76 7.99 0.19 7.22
CA LEU A 76 6.86 -0.50 7.84
C LEU A 76 5.71 -0.60 6.83
N MET A 77 5.07 -1.76 6.81
CA MET A 77 3.84 -1.97 6.05
C MET A 77 2.74 -2.41 7.00
N VAL A 78 1.58 -1.76 6.91
CA VAL A 78 0.39 -2.11 7.67
C VAL A 78 -0.66 -2.60 6.69
N VAL A 79 -1.23 -3.78 6.94
CA VAL A 79 -2.31 -4.33 6.11
C VAL A 79 -3.55 -4.48 6.98
N ASP A 80 -4.56 -3.66 6.71
CA ASP A 80 -5.83 -3.73 7.42
C ASP A 80 -6.74 -4.75 6.76
N GLU A 81 -7.59 -5.40 7.54
CA GLU A 81 -8.48 -6.45 7.07
C GLU A 81 -7.73 -7.61 6.43
N ALA A 82 -6.58 -7.97 7.02
CA ALA A 82 -5.72 -9.00 6.47
C ALA A 82 -6.41 -10.36 6.35
N HIS A 83 -7.45 -10.60 7.13
CA HIS A 83 -8.25 -11.83 7.04
C HIS A 83 -9.01 -11.98 5.71
N HIS A 84 -9.13 -10.89 4.94
CA HIS A 84 -9.72 -10.95 3.60
C HIS A 84 -8.75 -11.49 2.55
N LEU A 85 -7.48 -11.67 2.90
CA LEU A 85 -6.51 -12.28 2.00
C LEU A 85 -6.80 -13.78 1.92
N VAL A 86 -7.09 -14.24 0.71
CA VAL A 86 -7.43 -15.63 0.47
C VAL A 86 -6.22 -16.38 -0.09
N TRP A 87 -5.85 -17.46 0.57
CA TRP A 87 -4.74 -18.30 0.12
C TRP A 87 -5.17 -19.77 0.04
N SER A 88 -4.70 -20.48 -0.99
CA SER A 88 -4.76 -21.93 -1.06
C SER A 88 -3.47 -22.41 -1.69
N GLU A 89 -3.07 -23.64 -1.37
CA GLU A 89 -1.86 -24.23 -1.91
C GLU A 89 -1.88 -24.32 -3.42
N GLU A 90 -3.06 -24.55 -3.98
CA GLU A 90 -3.23 -24.73 -5.42
C GLU A 90 -3.29 -23.40 -6.18
N ALA A 91 -3.94 -22.38 -5.60
CA ALA A 91 -4.15 -21.09 -6.27
C ALA A 91 -4.28 -19.93 -5.28
N PRO A 92 -3.16 -19.37 -4.81
CA PRO A 92 -3.22 -18.18 -3.96
C PRO A 92 -3.86 -17.01 -4.71
N SER A 93 -4.63 -16.18 -3.99
CA SER A 93 -5.24 -15.00 -4.59
C SER A 93 -4.17 -14.01 -5.07
N ARG A 94 -4.55 -13.16 -6.03
CA ARG A 94 -3.63 -12.11 -6.50
C ARG A 94 -3.28 -11.13 -5.38
N GLU A 95 -4.26 -10.83 -4.53
CA GLU A 95 -4.07 -9.96 -3.39
C GLU A 95 -3.07 -10.55 -2.42
N TYR A 96 -3.17 -11.84 -2.13
CA TYR A 96 -2.22 -12.52 -1.25
C TYR A 96 -0.81 -12.49 -1.85
N GLN A 97 -0.68 -12.77 -3.14
CA GLN A 97 0.60 -12.76 -3.82
C GLN A 97 1.25 -11.38 -3.79
N ALA A 98 0.47 -10.33 -3.99
CA ALA A 98 0.97 -8.95 -3.95
C ALA A 98 1.51 -8.61 -2.56
N ILE A 99 0.76 -8.94 -1.52
CA ILE A 99 1.18 -8.68 -0.14
C ILE A 99 2.41 -9.51 0.21
N GLU A 100 2.48 -10.75 -0.22
CA GLU A 100 3.63 -11.62 0.02
C GLU A 100 4.91 -11.04 -0.60
N GLN A 101 4.84 -10.56 -1.83
CA GLN A 101 5.98 -9.93 -2.50
C GLN A 101 6.44 -8.67 -1.77
N LEU A 102 5.51 -7.84 -1.34
CA LEU A 102 5.84 -6.65 -0.56
C LEU A 102 6.48 -7.03 0.77
N ALA A 103 5.92 -8.04 1.43
CA ALA A 103 6.40 -8.48 2.74
C ALA A 103 7.86 -8.93 2.72
N GLU A 104 8.30 -9.52 1.64
CA GLU A 104 9.68 -9.97 1.50
C GLU A 104 10.67 -8.81 1.50
N ARG A 105 10.22 -7.61 1.12
CA ARG A 105 11.07 -6.43 0.97
C ARG A 105 11.01 -5.45 2.13
N VAL A 106 10.02 -5.58 3.00
CA VAL A 106 9.76 -4.63 4.08
C VAL A 106 10.19 -5.23 5.41
N PRO A 107 11.06 -4.55 6.18
CA PRO A 107 11.55 -5.11 7.45
C PRO A 107 10.48 -5.23 8.54
N GLY A 108 9.45 -4.37 8.52
CA GLY A 108 8.39 -4.42 9.53
C GLY A 108 7.01 -4.57 8.91
N ILE A 109 6.21 -5.53 9.40
CA ILE A 109 4.86 -5.77 8.91
C ILE A 109 3.89 -5.89 10.07
N LEU A 110 2.75 -5.22 9.96
CA LEU A 110 1.65 -5.34 10.91
C LEU A 110 0.38 -5.75 10.16
N LEU A 111 -0.17 -6.90 10.51
CA LEU A 111 -1.42 -7.39 9.95
C LEU A 111 -2.55 -7.18 10.95
N LEU A 112 -3.60 -6.54 10.52
CA LEU A 112 -4.75 -6.23 11.38
C LEU A 112 -6.00 -7.00 11.00
#